data_dd52f1f8aa602ed7bfdbb7a2a9705fa7
#
_entry.id   dd52f1f8aa602ed7bfdbb7a2a9705fa7
#
_cell.length_a   1.000
_cell.length_b   1.000
_cell.length_c   1.000
_cell.angle_alpha   90.00
_cell.angle_beta   90.00
_cell.angle_gamma   90.00
#
_symmetry.space_group_name_H-M   'P 1'
#
loop_
_entity.id
_entity.type
_entity.pdbx_description
1 polymer ?
#
loop_
_entity_poly.entity_id
_entity_poly.type
_entity_poly.pdbx_seq_one_letter_code
_entity_poly.pdbx_strand_id
1 'polypeptide(L)'
;MEENEMLRKKITAWVLTAAMLTGLGAAAPVTAFAQTAEDVQQNRCYINGDEVRAYDVEDTIYVVVDDLSAYGFNVQKSKKSVTITSGTNGYYFDESFSPNTESSTMGTGSVKTSTIKGKVADQAVTLYTIDNKLCIKAEDLGGLGYTKYDSDKNIMNIYSTQAGYTENTEHYRNITVNAGDQTGTIKSFQGAHYDPGEAGSATSKAYIELGVDMVRTHDIDGTQGDGRGIIYNLVPKYFDTDDEVDLNDPSSYDFEELDKVIDNILATGSEVYFRFGASQNDDNKFPEEGTEEWTQFLQDLTTMAEHIVMHYDFGWDDGYYNTLDYFEIWNEPDLQDFWPNTANQYYEMYNSVSKAVEKLDPTLPIGGPTLTT
;
A
#
# COMPACT_ATOMS: atom_id res chain seq x y z
N MET A 1 11.91 33.81 3.21
CA MET A 1 13.17 33.06 3.45
C MET A 1 13.60 33.09 4.91
N GLU A 2 13.55 34.22 5.58
CA GLU A 2 13.94 34.33 6.99
C GLU A 2 13.03 33.63 8.01
N GLU A 3 11.74 33.56 7.76
CA GLU A 3 10.78 32.89 8.65
C GLU A 3 10.94 31.35 8.68
N ASN A 4 11.28 30.76 7.56
CA ASN A 4 11.53 29.31 7.48
C ASN A 4 12.87 28.92 8.15
N GLU A 5 13.84 29.79 8.12
CA GLU A 5 15.14 29.58 8.81
C GLU A 5 15.00 29.69 10.33
N MET A 6 14.15 30.59 10.81
CA MET A 6 13.84 30.73 12.23
C MET A 6 13.04 29.54 12.78
N LEU A 7 12.14 28.99 12.00
CA LEU A 7 11.36 27.79 12.39
C LEU A 7 12.24 26.54 12.49
N ARG A 8 13.17 26.36 11.56
CA ARG A 8 14.15 25.27 11.60
C ARG A 8 15.09 25.36 12.82
N LYS A 9 15.58 26.55 13.14
CA LYS A 9 16.41 26.78 14.34
C LYS A 9 15.67 26.50 15.65
N LYS A 10 14.35 26.77 15.72
CA LYS A 10 13.52 26.48 16.90
C LYS A 10 13.27 24.98 17.07
N ILE A 11 13.07 24.23 15.98
CA ILE A 11 12.87 22.77 16.04
C ILE A 11 14.15 22.06 16.48
N THR A 12 15.32 22.50 15.99
CA THR A 12 16.61 21.94 16.38
C THR A 12 16.93 22.21 17.88
N ALA A 13 16.55 23.37 18.39
CA ALA A 13 16.73 23.72 19.81
C ALA A 13 15.84 22.86 20.74
N TRP A 14 14.62 22.51 20.31
CA TRP A 14 13.69 21.68 21.09
C TRP A 14 14.13 20.21 21.19
N VAL A 15 14.69 19.65 20.14
CA VAL A 15 15.23 18.29 20.14
C VAL A 15 16.45 18.16 21.06
N LEU A 16 17.31 19.18 21.11
CA LEU A 16 18.45 19.20 22.02
C LEU A 16 18.05 19.39 23.50
N THR A 17 16.97 20.13 23.79
CA THR A 17 16.51 20.34 25.16
C THR A 17 15.79 19.14 25.76
N ALA A 18 15.10 18.33 24.92
CA ALA A 18 14.44 17.09 25.36
C ALA A 18 15.45 15.97 25.70
N ALA A 19 16.63 15.99 25.08
CA ALA A 19 17.70 15.01 25.37
C ALA A 19 18.45 15.28 26.68
N MET A 20 18.33 16.47 27.27
CA MET A 20 19.04 16.86 28.52
C MET A 20 18.22 16.58 29.80
N LEU A 21 16.97 16.19 29.71
CA LEU A 21 16.07 15.99 30.87
C LEU A 21 15.90 14.56 31.35
N THR A 22 16.54 13.57 30.69
CA THR A 22 16.57 12.18 31.15
C THR A 22 17.99 11.73 31.51
N GLY A 23 18.62 12.46 32.45
CA GLY A 23 19.89 12.05 32.98
C GLY A 23 19.73 10.90 33.98
N LEU A 24 20.30 9.73 33.66
CA LEU A 24 21.05 8.83 34.56
C LEU A 24 21.37 7.54 33.81
N GLY A 25 22.65 7.33 33.53
CA GLY A 25 23.15 6.00 33.10
C GLY A 25 24.30 6.09 32.12
N ALA A 26 25.51 5.95 32.64
CA ALA A 26 26.79 5.54 32.02
C ALA A 26 27.08 6.04 30.60
N ALA A 27 28.02 6.98 30.53
CA ALA A 27 28.60 7.48 29.30
C ALA A 27 29.32 6.39 28.51
N ALA A 28 28.72 6.00 27.38
CA ALA A 28 29.49 5.56 26.22
C ALA A 28 29.69 6.79 25.31
N PRO A 29 30.82 6.90 24.61
CA PRO A 29 31.11 8.10 23.84
C PRO A 29 30.11 8.22 22.69
N VAL A 30 29.20 9.20 22.77
CA VAL A 30 28.34 9.61 21.68
C VAL A 30 29.18 10.43 20.69
N THR A 31 29.96 9.76 19.87
CA THR A 31 30.68 10.36 18.74
C THR A 31 30.11 9.87 17.40
N ALA A 32 28.83 9.64 17.31
CA ALA A 32 28.23 9.15 16.05
C ALA A 32 26.91 9.81 15.65
N PHE A 33 26.58 11.00 16.14
CA PHE A 33 25.38 11.68 15.65
C PHE A 33 25.63 13.19 15.48
N ALA A 34 26.55 13.47 14.58
CA ALA A 34 26.67 14.80 13.99
C ALA A 34 26.81 14.67 12.48
N GLN A 35 26.01 13.78 11.88
CA GLN A 35 25.62 13.97 10.49
C GLN A 35 24.36 14.81 10.53
N THR A 36 24.52 16.08 10.22
CA THR A 36 23.39 16.98 10.02
C THR A 36 22.58 16.45 8.86
N ALA A 37 21.26 16.58 8.91
CA ALA A 37 20.34 16.16 7.88
C ALA A 37 20.56 16.87 6.50
N GLU A 38 21.62 17.65 6.38
CA GLU A 38 22.07 18.32 5.15
C GLU A 38 23.03 17.49 4.32
N ASP A 39 23.62 16.41 4.88
CA ASP A 39 24.63 15.61 4.16
C ASP A 39 24.07 14.35 3.49
N VAL A 40 22.76 14.13 3.51
CA VAL A 40 22.10 13.01 2.82
C VAL A 40 21.08 13.56 1.82
N GLN A 41 21.54 14.30 0.85
CA GLN A 41 20.79 14.41 -0.41
C GLN A 41 21.06 13.12 -1.20
N GLN A 42 20.17 12.16 -1.04
CA GLN A 42 20.12 11.01 -1.92
C GLN A 42 19.70 11.50 -3.30
N ASN A 43 20.64 11.56 -4.22
CA ASN A 43 20.32 11.70 -5.63
C ASN A 43 19.58 10.44 -6.06
N ARG A 44 18.32 10.59 -6.40
CA ARG A 44 17.51 9.49 -6.91
C ARG A 44 17.64 9.44 -8.42
N CYS A 45 17.96 8.27 -8.93
CA CYS A 45 17.99 8.01 -10.34
C CYS A 45 16.96 6.94 -10.69
N TYR A 46 16.15 7.20 -11.71
CA TYR A 46 15.11 6.30 -12.17
C TYR A 46 15.29 6.01 -13.66
N ILE A 47 15.09 4.78 -14.05
CA ILE A 47 15.01 4.35 -15.44
C ILE A 47 13.60 3.81 -15.69
N ASN A 48 12.87 4.40 -16.63
CA ASN A 48 11.49 4.07 -16.94
C ASN A 48 10.52 4.10 -15.72
N GLY A 49 10.88 4.85 -14.69
CA GLY A 49 10.12 4.96 -13.45
C GLY A 49 10.64 4.09 -12.29
N ASP A 50 11.48 3.11 -12.57
CA ASP A 50 12.05 2.22 -11.56
C ASP A 50 13.37 2.75 -11.02
N GLU A 51 13.59 2.67 -9.70
CA GLU A 51 14.80 3.16 -9.06
C GLU A 51 16.02 2.33 -9.52
N VAL A 52 17.11 3.03 -9.91
CA VAL A 52 18.33 2.40 -10.37
C VAL A 52 19.51 2.76 -9.47
N ARG A 53 20.43 1.81 -9.32
CA ARG A 53 21.70 2.07 -8.64
C ARG A 53 22.54 3.06 -9.43
N ALA A 54 22.77 4.23 -8.85
CA ALA A 54 23.53 5.31 -9.44
C ALA A 54 24.61 5.83 -8.47
N TYR A 55 25.65 6.41 -9.03
CA TYR A 55 26.66 7.12 -8.27
C TYR A 55 26.60 8.59 -8.66
N ASP A 56 26.54 9.47 -7.68
CA ASP A 56 26.71 10.89 -7.87
C ASP A 56 28.13 11.28 -7.45
N VAL A 57 28.88 11.79 -8.38
CA VAL A 57 30.26 12.24 -8.15
C VAL A 57 30.44 13.57 -8.82
N GLU A 58 30.69 14.61 -8.03
CA GLU A 58 30.92 15.98 -8.54
C GLU A 58 29.79 16.46 -9.47
N ASP A 59 28.54 16.33 -9.00
CA ASP A 59 27.32 16.70 -9.72
C ASP A 59 27.10 15.92 -11.04
N THR A 60 27.78 14.80 -11.21
CA THR A 60 27.59 13.90 -12.36
C THR A 60 27.03 12.55 -11.89
N ILE A 61 25.88 12.17 -12.47
CA ILE A 61 25.23 10.91 -12.16
C ILE A 61 25.72 9.82 -13.11
N TYR A 62 26.19 8.71 -12.52
CA TYR A 62 26.65 7.54 -13.24
C TYR A 62 25.78 6.33 -12.90
N VAL A 63 25.38 5.57 -13.90
CA VAL A 63 24.63 4.32 -13.73
C VAL A 63 25.48 3.11 -14.09
N VAL A 64 25.19 1.99 -13.47
CA VAL A 64 25.96 0.74 -13.68
C VAL A 64 25.53 0.11 -15.00
N VAL A 65 26.47 -0.10 -15.90
CA VAL A 65 26.20 -0.65 -17.24
C VAL A 65 25.59 -2.05 -17.17
N ASP A 66 25.98 -2.87 -16.19
CA ASP A 66 25.48 -4.24 -16.02
C ASP A 66 24.00 -4.30 -15.66
N ASP A 67 23.49 -3.28 -15.02
CA ASP A 67 22.11 -3.23 -14.56
C ASP A 67 21.16 -2.79 -15.71
N LEU A 68 21.66 -2.08 -16.73
CA LEU A 68 20.82 -1.44 -17.75
C LEU A 68 19.90 -2.40 -18.53
N SER A 69 20.29 -3.67 -18.67
CA SER A 69 19.45 -4.65 -19.36
C SER A 69 18.15 -4.96 -18.62
N ALA A 70 18.17 -4.86 -17.29
CA ALA A 70 16.98 -5.05 -16.47
C ALA A 70 15.95 -3.91 -16.63
N TYR A 71 16.39 -2.75 -17.15
CA TYR A 71 15.57 -1.57 -17.34
C TYR A 71 15.18 -1.30 -18.80
N GLY A 72 15.23 -2.31 -19.65
CA GLY A 72 14.77 -2.22 -21.01
C GLY A 72 15.81 -1.75 -22.04
N PHE A 73 17.09 -1.62 -21.65
CA PHE A 73 18.18 -1.39 -22.61
C PHE A 73 18.73 -2.70 -23.16
N ASN A 74 19.12 -2.71 -24.41
CA ASN A 74 19.86 -3.82 -24.99
C ASN A 74 21.38 -3.55 -24.85
N VAL A 75 22.05 -4.33 -24.00
CA VAL A 75 23.47 -4.16 -23.66
C VAL A 75 24.30 -5.29 -24.24
N GLN A 76 25.10 -4.98 -25.27
CA GLN A 76 26.02 -5.93 -25.87
C GLN A 76 27.43 -5.68 -25.38
N LYS A 77 28.07 -6.69 -24.78
CA LYS A 77 29.41 -6.59 -24.21
C LYS A 77 30.42 -7.51 -24.90
N SER A 78 31.62 -6.98 -25.03
CA SER A 78 32.82 -7.72 -25.38
C SER A 78 33.96 -7.36 -24.42
N LYS A 79 35.08 -8.05 -24.52
CA LYS A 79 36.28 -7.73 -23.69
C LYS A 79 36.82 -6.29 -23.93
N LYS A 80 36.44 -5.65 -25.02
CA LYS A 80 37.03 -4.36 -25.43
C LYS A 80 36.01 -3.26 -25.70
N SER A 81 34.73 -3.62 -25.76
CA SER A 81 33.68 -2.68 -26.10
C SER A 81 32.32 -3.02 -25.45
N VAL A 82 31.51 -2.01 -25.23
CA VAL A 82 30.10 -2.10 -24.85
C VAL A 82 29.31 -1.27 -25.83
N THR A 83 28.21 -1.83 -26.33
CA THR A 83 27.23 -1.11 -27.14
C THR A 83 25.89 -1.19 -26.43
N ILE A 84 25.26 -0.06 -26.21
CA ILE A 84 23.96 0.09 -25.59
C ILE A 84 22.99 0.61 -26.64
N THR A 85 21.87 -0.07 -26.85
CA THR A 85 20.82 0.30 -27.78
C THR A 85 19.45 0.26 -27.08
N SER A 86 18.45 0.90 -27.69
CA SER A 86 17.09 0.83 -27.18
C SER A 86 16.59 -0.60 -27.14
N GLY A 87 15.81 -0.92 -26.13
CA GLY A 87 15.05 -2.16 -26.09
C GLY A 87 13.91 -2.15 -27.11
N THR A 88 13.39 -3.33 -27.42
CA THR A 88 12.33 -3.50 -28.43
C THR A 88 10.92 -3.27 -27.90
N ASN A 89 10.71 -3.23 -26.59
CA ASN A 89 9.40 -3.33 -25.95
C ASN A 89 8.96 -2.09 -25.15
N GLY A 90 9.55 -0.93 -25.36
CA GLY A 90 9.16 0.28 -24.65
C GLY A 90 9.54 0.25 -23.16
N TYR A 91 8.57 0.43 -22.27
CA TYR A 91 8.79 0.33 -20.83
C TYR A 91 8.92 -1.13 -20.43
N TYR A 92 10.07 -1.47 -19.85
CA TYR A 92 10.33 -2.80 -19.36
C TYR A 92 11.18 -2.71 -18.10
N PHE A 93 10.77 -3.45 -17.09
CA PHE A 93 11.60 -3.75 -15.93
C PHE A 93 11.57 -5.27 -15.69
N ASP A 94 12.72 -5.84 -15.41
CA ASP A 94 12.81 -7.25 -15.04
C ASP A 94 12.54 -7.40 -13.54
N GLU A 95 11.33 -7.77 -13.17
CA GLU A 95 10.90 -7.93 -11.77
C GLU A 95 11.72 -8.97 -10.99
N SER A 96 12.44 -9.85 -11.68
CA SER A 96 13.38 -10.76 -11.03
C SER A 96 14.70 -10.08 -10.64
N PHE A 97 14.95 -8.87 -11.13
CA PHE A 97 16.14 -8.08 -10.81
C PHE A 97 15.89 -7.23 -9.57
N SER A 98 16.75 -7.37 -8.58
CA SER A 98 16.73 -6.52 -7.39
C SER A 98 17.95 -5.60 -7.39
N PRO A 99 17.79 -4.32 -7.72
CA PRO A 99 18.89 -3.37 -7.65
C PRO A 99 19.29 -3.18 -6.18
N ASN A 100 20.57 -3.33 -5.88
CA ASN A 100 21.06 -2.94 -4.55
C ASN A 100 21.19 -1.40 -4.50
N THR A 101 20.09 -0.73 -4.17
CA THR A 101 20.01 0.73 -4.08
C THR A 101 20.63 1.28 -2.79
N GLU A 102 20.87 0.46 -1.77
CA GLU A 102 21.58 0.89 -0.55
C GLU A 102 23.02 1.32 -0.82
N SER A 103 23.62 0.82 -1.89
CA SER A 103 24.96 1.25 -2.35
C SER A 103 24.93 2.41 -3.35
N SER A 104 23.78 2.96 -3.68
CA SER A 104 23.64 4.15 -4.52
C SER A 104 23.90 5.44 -3.75
N THR A 105 24.16 5.33 -2.45
CA THR A 105 24.65 6.46 -1.68
C THR A 105 26.06 6.79 -2.11
N MET A 106 26.17 7.92 -2.73
CA MET A 106 27.34 8.78 -2.87
C MET A 106 28.67 8.07 -2.64
N GLY A 107 29.20 7.54 -3.71
CA GLY A 107 30.54 6.99 -3.64
C GLY A 107 31.54 8.10 -3.36
N THR A 108 32.24 8.01 -2.27
CA THR A 108 33.56 8.65 -2.14
C THR A 108 34.59 7.97 -3.05
N GLY A 109 34.12 7.13 -3.96
CA GLY A 109 34.90 6.34 -4.87
C GLY A 109 35.51 7.21 -5.98
N SER A 110 36.79 6.97 -6.27
CA SER A 110 37.45 7.63 -7.40
C SER A 110 36.85 7.16 -8.73
N VAL A 111 36.35 8.09 -9.54
CA VAL A 111 35.95 7.82 -10.92
C VAL A 111 37.20 7.64 -11.77
N LYS A 112 37.33 6.51 -12.47
CA LYS A 112 38.42 6.24 -13.39
C LYS A 112 37.85 6.03 -14.79
N THR A 113 38.42 6.68 -15.78
CA THR A 113 38.08 6.42 -17.17
C THR A 113 38.44 5.00 -17.54
N SER A 114 37.47 4.27 -18.10
CA SER A 114 37.68 2.91 -18.60
C SER A 114 38.38 2.87 -19.94
N THR A 115 39.16 1.84 -20.18
CA THR A 115 39.74 1.57 -21.49
C THR A 115 38.79 0.81 -22.42
N ILE A 116 37.63 0.39 -21.93
CA ILE A 116 36.58 -0.26 -22.69
C ILE A 116 35.88 0.83 -23.53
N LYS A 117 35.76 0.59 -24.85
CA LYS A 117 35.08 1.53 -25.76
C LYS A 117 33.59 1.45 -25.57
N GLY A 118 32.93 2.58 -25.29
CA GLY A 118 31.50 2.70 -25.16
C GLY A 118 30.84 3.22 -26.44
N LYS A 119 29.66 2.70 -26.75
CA LYS A 119 28.72 3.24 -27.69
C LYS A 119 27.32 3.27 -27.15
N VAL A 120 26.61 4.37 -27.37
CA VAL A 120 25.17 4.50 -27.13
C VAL A 120 24.53 4.81 -28.46
N ALA A 121 23.66 3.94 -28.96
CA ALA A 121 23.28 3.91 -30.37
C ALA A 121 24.54 3.88 -31.27
N ASP A 122 24.68 4.88 -32.11
CA ASP A 122 25.84 5.04 -32.97
C ASP A 122 26.90 6.05 -32.46
N GLN A 123 26.63 6.66 -31.30
CA GLN A 123 27.54 7.67 -30.73
C GLN A 123 28.56 7.01 -29.77
N ALA A 124 29.83 7.42 -29.95
CA ALA A 124 30.88 7.00 -29.03
C ALA A 124 30.72 7.74 -27.68
N VAL A 125 30.78 7.00 -26.60
CA VAL A 125 30.70 7.52 -25.23
C VAL A 125 31.87 7.04 -24.38
N THR A 126 32.19 7.78 -23.35
CA THR A 126 33.21 7.38 -22.38
C THR A 126 32.59 6.53 -21.30
N LEU A 127 33.18 5.38 -21.01
CA LEU A 127 32.82 4.56 -19.87
C LEU A 127 33.79 4.80 -18.70
N TYR A 128 33.30 4.55 -17.52
CA TYR A 128 34.02 4.81 -16.28
C TYR A 128 34.04 3.55 -15.40
N THR A 129 34.96 3.48 -14.45
CA THR A 129 34.98 2.48 -13.40
C THR A 129 34.83 3.17 -12.06
N ILE A 130 33.80 2.82 -11.32
CA ILE A 130 33.50 3.29 -9.98
C ILE A 130 33.24 2.02 -9.13
N ASP A 131 33.90 1.87 -7.99
CA ASP A 131 33.80 0.69 -7.10
C ASP A 131 33.90 -0.65 -7.83
N ASN A 132 34.85 -0.74 -8.78
CA ASN A 132 35.05 -1.90 -9.64
C ASN A 132 33.87 -2.26 -10.57
N LYS A 133 32.90 -1.37 -10.73
CA LYS A 133 31.78 -1.52 -11.67
C LYS A 133 31.99 -0.64 -12.88
N LEU A 134 31.60 -1.16 -14.03
CA LEU A 134 31.61 -0.37 -15.26
C LEU A 134 30.38 0.53 -15.28
N CYS A 135 30.58 1.82 -15.42
CA CYS A 135 29.55 2.83 -15.35
C CYS A 135 29.54 3.70 -16.60
N ILE A 136 28.42 4.32 -16.86
CA ILE A 136 28.21 5.32 -17.90
C ILE A 136 27.53 6.55 -17.27
N LYS A 137 27.79 7.74 -17.78
CA LYS A 137 27.03 8.92 -17.37
C LYS A 137 25.56 8.75 -17.74
N ALA A 138 24.66 9.09 -16.83
CA ALA A 138 23.23 9.00 -17.06
C ALA A 138 22.81 9.85 -18.29
N GLU A 139 23.40 11.02 -18.46
CA GLU A 139 23.14 11.92 -19.59
C GLU A 139 23.48 11.31 -20.95
N ASP A 140 24.48 10.45 -21.03
CA ASP A 140 24.90 9.80 -22.30
C ASP A 140 23.83 8.82 -22.82
N LEU A 141 22.90 8.35 -21.98
CA LEU A 141 21.78 7.50 -22.37
C LEU A 141 20.67 8.26 -23.11
N GLY A 142 20.68 9.60 -23.08
CA GLY A 142 19.72 10.44 -23.78
C GLY A 142 19.73 10.23 -25.31
N GLY A 143 20.83 9.69 -25.88
CA GLY A 143 20.91 9.34 -27.30
C GLY A 143 19.97 8.17 -27.72
N LEU A 144 19.44 7.40 -26.78
CA LEU A 144 18.53 6.28 -27.05
C LEU A 144 17.08 6.57 -26.71
N GLY A 145 16.86 7.50 -25.85
CA GLY A 145 15.56 7.86 -25.35
C GLY A 145 15.56 9.32 -24.94
N TYR A 146 15.31 9.52 -23.66
CA TYR A 146 15.28 10.85 -23.06
C TYR A 146 15.87 10.82 -21.66
N THR A 147 16.59 11.86 -21.30
CA THR A 147 17.07 12.07 -19.93
C THR A 147 16.60 13.43 -19.42
N LYS A 148 16.16 13.49 -18.19
CA LYS A 148 15.72 14.72 -17.54
C LYS A 148 16.20 14.77 -16.09
N TYR A 149 16.94 15.81 -15.77
CA TYR A 149 17.32 16.11 -14.40
C TYR A 149 16.38 17.17 -13.81
N ASP A 150 15.80 16.86 -12.67
CA ASP A 150 14.99 17.76 -11.86
C ASP A 150 15.87 18.30 -10.73
N SER A 151 16.36 19.52 -10.89
CA SER A 151 17.27 20.15 -9.93
C SER A 151 16.60 20.48 -8.60
N ASP A 152 15.29 20.72 -8.61
CA ASP A 152 14.55 21.10 -7.38
C ASP A 152 14.37 19.90 -6.46
N LYS A 153 14.27 18.71 -7.04
CA LYS A 153 14.10 17.44 -6.33
C LYS A 153 15.36 16.60 -6.27
N ASN A 154 16.39 16.99 -7.01
CA ASN A 154 17.63 16.22 -7.18
C ASN A 154 17.36 14.80 -7.73
N ILE A 155 16.55 14.72 -8.79
CA ILE A 155 16.13 13.47 -9.41
C ILE A 155 16.59 13.43 -10.86
N MET A 156 17.26 12.32 -11.27
CA MET A 156 17.56 12.02 -12.65
C MET A 156 16.57 10.96 -13.17
N ASN A 157 15.87 11.28 -14.24
CA ASN A 157 15.00 10.35 -14.95
C ASN A 157 15.60 10.00 -16.31
N ILE A 158 15.64 8.72 -16.64
CA ILE A 158 16.15 8.16 -17.88
C ILE A 158 15.05 7.30 -18.50
N TYR A 159 14.85 7.43 -19.78
CA TYR A 159 13.88 6.63 -20.53
C TYR A 159 14.61 5.82 -21.59
N SER A 160 14.31 4.54 -21.70
CA SER A 160 15.03 3.59 -22.54
C SER A 160 14.72 3.71 -24.03
N THR A 161 13.67 4.43 -24.38
CA THR A 161 13.28 4.70 -25.79
C THR A 161 12.69 6.09 -25.93
N GLN A 162 12.86 6.72 -27.12
CA GLN A 162 12.15 7.97 -27.41
C GLN A 162 10.64 7.76 -27.61
N ALA A 163 10.23 6.60 -28.09
CA ALA A 163 8.82 6.28 -28.23
C ALA A 163 8.10 6.14 -26.86
N GLY A 164 8.84 5.85 -25.80
CA GLY A 164 8.34 5.84 -24.45
C GLY A 164 8.26 7.22 -23.79
N TYR A 165 8.93 8.22 -24.39
CA TYR A 165 8.86 9.60 -23.96
C TYR A 165 7.99 10.40 -24.91
N THR A 166 6.83 10.77 -24.46
CA THR A 166 6.04 11.84 -25.04
C THR A 166 5.99 12.97 -24.02
N GLU A 167 6.39 14.17 -24.42
CA GLU A 167 6.60 15.35 -23.55
C GLU A 167 5.38 15.69 -22.66
N ASN A 168 4.29 14.97 -22.81
CA ASN A 168 3.02 15.24 -22.14
C ASN A 168 2.33 14.01 -21.57
N THR A 169 2.90 12.81 -21.53
CA THR A 169 1.94 11.79 -21.44
C THR A 169 1.98 10.88 -20.26
N GLU A 170 2.95 10.25 -19.83
CA GLU A 170 2.55 9.15 -18.96
C GLU A 170 3.14 9.17 -17.56
N HIS A 171 4.20 9.90 -17.36
CA HIS A 171 4.79 10.01 -16.02
C HIS A 171 4.56 11.37 -15.36
N TYR A 172 4.18 12.38 -16.12
CA TYR A 172 3.77 13.67 -15.58
C TYR A 172 2.36 13.99 -16.07
N ARG A 173 1.37 13.65 -15.29
CA ARG A 173 0.04 14.18 -15.52
C ARG A 173 0.06 15.66 -15.14
N ASN A 174 0.01 16.54 -16.13
CA ASN A 174 -0.30 17.93 -15.86
C ASN A 174 -1.75 18.01 -15.44
N ILE A 175 -1.98 18.14 -14.15
CA ILE A 175 -3.31 18.43 -13.62
C ILE A 175 -3.45 19.95 -13.61
N THR A 176 -4.28 20.48 -14.49
CA THR A 176 -4.66 21.87 -14.45
C THR A 176 -5.91 21.99 -13.60
N VAL A 177 -5.79 22.60 -12.43
CA VAL A 177 -6.93 22.92 -11.56
C VAL A 177 -7.35 24.36 -11.84
N ASN A 178 -8.47 24.53 -12.49
CA ASN A 178 -9.08 25.86 -12.64
C ASN A 178 -10.03 26.07 -11.45
N ALA A 179 -9.53 26.69 -10.40
CA ALA A 179 -10.27 26.90 -9.16
C ALA A 179 -11.53 27.81 -9.33
N GLY A 180 -11.63 28.53 -10.47
CA GLY A 180 -12.78 29.33 -10.82
C GLY A 180 -13.89 28.57 -11.56
N ASP A 181 -13.65 27.34 -11.94
CA ASP A 181 -14.55 26.55 -12.79
C ASP A 181 -15.02 25.30 -12.03
N GLN A 182 -16.06 25.49 -11.23
CA GLN A 182 -16.62 24.41 -10.45
C GLN A 182 -17.45 23.49 -11.35
N THR A 183 -16.89 22.33 -11.71
CA THR A 183 -17.53 21.35 -12.59
C THR A 183 -18.32 20.26 -11.85
N GLY A 184 -18.25 20.23 -10.51
CA GLY A 184 -18.95 19.26 -9.69
C GLY A 184 -18.58 19.37 -8.21
N THR A 185 -19.15 18.47 -7.43
CA THR A 185 -18.80 18.30 -6.01
C THR A 185 -17.97 17.01 -5.87
N ILE A 186 -16.85 17.09 -5.19
CA ILE A 186 -16.07 15.90 -4.85
C ILE A 186 -16.88 15.10 -3.81
N LYS A 187 -17.10 13.81 -4.05
CA LYS A 187 -17.65 12.91 -3.03
C LYS A 187 -16.71 12.95 -1.82
N SER A 188 -17.26 13.00 -0.62
CA SER A 188 -16.46 12.94 0.59
C SER A 188 -15.70 11.62 0.67
N PHE A 189 -14.46 11.68 1.18
CA PHE A 189 -13.61 10.55 1.49
C PHE A 189 -13.27 10.50 2.98
N GLN A 190 -14.10 11.15 3.81
CA GLN A 190 -13.91 11.20 5.25
C GLN A 190 -14.45 9.92 5.89
N GLY A 191 -13.72 8.82 5.70
CA GLY A 191 -14.00 7.54 6.33
C GLY A 191 -13.17 7.33 7.58
N ALA A 192 -13.69 6.54 8.51
CA ALA A 192 -13.00 6.06 9.68
C ALA A 192 -13.09 4.53 9.78
N HIS A 193 -12.30 3.97 10.67
CA HIS A 193 -12.21 2.54 10.93
C HIS A 193 -12.46 2.30 12.40
N TYR A 194 -13.09 1.21 12.74
CA TYR A 194 -13.52 0.82 14.09
C TYR A 194 -14.72 1.60 14.69
N ASP A 195 -15.24 1.04 15.75
CA ASP A 195 -16.32 1.59 16.55
C ASP A 195 -15.99 3.02 17.07
N PRO A 196 -16.85 4.02 16.82
CA PRO A 196 -16.70 5.35 17.37
C PRO A 196 -16.91 5.40 18.90
N GLY A 197 -17.33 4.30 19.52
CA GLY A 197 -17.71 4.22 20.92
C GLY A 197 -19.08 4.84 21.20
N GLU A 198 -19.56 4.64 22.43
CA GLU A 198 -20.88 5.08 22.87
C GLU A 198 -21.16 6.54 22.53
N ALA A 199 -22.42 6.84 22.23
CA ALA A 199 -22.89 8.18 21.92
C ALA A 199 -22.50 9.18 23.02
N GLY A 200 -21.82 10.25 22.63
CA GLY A 200 -21.32 11.26 23.54
C GLY A 200 -19.95 10.98 24.16
N SER A 201 -19.30 9.85 23.84
CA SER A 201 -17.89 9.60 24.14
C SER A 201 -16.97 10.63 23.46
N ALA A 202 -15.70 10.67 23.85
CA ALA A 202 -14.74 11.56 23.21
C ALA A 202 -14.54 11.20 21.73
N THR A 203 -14.48 9.91 21.40
CA THR A 203 -14.31 9.43 20.04
C THR A 203 -15.53 9.70 19.17
N SER A 204 -16.73 9.39 19.67
CA SER A 204 -18.01 9.68 18.99
C SER A 204 -18.15 11.17 18.66
N LYS A 205 -17.82 12.06 19.62
CA LYS A 205 -17.80 13.50 19.37
C LYS A 205 -16.79 13.92 18.32
N ALA A 206 -15.59 13.31 18.32
CA ALA A 206 -14.56 13.61 17.32
C ALA A 206 -15.01 13.19 15.91
N TYR A 207 -15.69 12.06 15.76
CA TYR A 207 -16.26 11.62 14.49
C TYR A 207 -17.28 12.64 13.94
N ILE A 208 -18.18 13.11 14.80
CA ILE A 208 -19.17 14.12 14.44
C ILE A 208 -18.50 15.45 14.08
N GLU A 209 -17.54 15.93 14.89
CA GLU A 209 -16.84 17.20 14.67
C GLU A 209 -15.96 17.18 13.41
N LEU A 210 -15.36 16.04 13.08
CA LEU A 210 -14.56 15.85 11.87
C LEU A 210 -15.42 15.61 10.63
N GLY A 211 -16.72 15.35 10.79
CA GLY A 211 -17.63 15.04 9.69
C GLY A 211 -17.25 13.70 9.03
N VAL A 212 -17.06 12.67 9.85
CA VAL A 212 -16.82 11.31 9.32
C VAL A 212 -18.11 10.82 8.66
N ASP A 213 -18.06 10.62 7.34
CA ASP A 213 -19.24 10.24 6.57
C ASP A 213 -19.49 8.73 6.57
N MET A 214 -18.46 7.93 6.77
CA MET A 214 -18.53 6.47 6.68
C MET A 214 -17.61 5.82 7.70
N VAL A 215 -18.10 4.78 8.37
CA VAL A 215 -17.30 3.97 9.31
C VAL A 215 -17.28 2.51 8.85
N ARG A 216 -16.07 1.99 8.66
CA ARG A 216 -15.84 0.59 8.34
C ARG A 216 -15.74 -0.23 9.62
N THR A 217 -16.58 -1.25 9.76
CA THR A 217 -16.42 -2.25 10.84
C THR A 217 -15.16 -3.09 10.60
N HIS A 218 -14.55 -3.60 11.66
CA HIS A 218 -13.45 -4.55 11.53
C HIS A 218 -13.68 -5.77 12.42
N ASP A 219 -13.71 -5.58 13.71
CA ASP A 219 -14.07 -6.57 14.72
C ASP A 219 -15.27 -6.08 15.50
N ILE A 220 -15.95 -6.95 16.25
CA ILE A 220 -17.19 -6.60 16.95
C ILE A 220 -16.92 -5.55 18.03
N ASP A 221 -15.79 -5.66 18.73
CA ASP A 221 -15.51 -4.75 19.81
C ASP A 221 -14.11 -4.16 19.73
N GLY A 222 -13.66 -3.44 18.96
CA GLY A 222 -12.34 -2.81 18.85
C GLY A 222 -11.35 -2.93 20.03
N THR A 223 -11.73 -3.51 21.17
CA THR A 223 -10.92 -3.57 22.39
C THR A 223 -10.92 -4.90 23.14
N GLN A 224 -11.90 -5.75 22.95
CA GLN A 224 -12.14 -6.92 23.82
C GLN A 224 -12.44 -8.21 23.05
N GLY A 225 -12.61 -8.17 21.73
CA GLY A 225 -12.80 -9.35 20.90
C GLY A 225 -11.66 -10.34 21.11
N ASP A 226 -11.94 -11.59 20.95
CA ASP A 226 -10.91 -12.62 20.96
C ASP A 226 -9.93 -12.51 19.77
N GLY A 227 -10.08 -11.44 18.95
CA GLY A 227 -9.27 -11.17 17.77
C GLY A 227 -9.62 -12.04 16.56
N ARG A 228 -10.67 -12.88 16.67
CA ARG A 228 -11.04 -13.80 15.57
C ARG A 228 -11.97 -13.17 14.52
N GLY A 229 -12.57 -12.00 14.84
CA GLY A 229 -13.40 -11.24 13.91
C GLY A 229 -14.89 -11.57 13.98
N ILE A 230 -15.67 -10.88 13.13
CA ILE A 230 -17.13 -10.80 13.21
C ILE A 230 -17.81 -12.18 13.22
N ILE A 231 -17.46 -13.06 12.27
CA ILE A 231 -18.17 -14.34 12.12
C ILE A 231 -18.02 -15.26 13.32
N TYR A 232 -16.88 -15.25 13.99
CA TYR A 232 -16.63 -16.08 15.18
C TYR A 232 -17.44 -15.61 16.38
N ASN A 233 -17.53 -14.29 16.57
CA ASN A 233 -18.31 -13.72 17.67
C ASN A 233 -19.82 -13.80 17.41
N LEU A 234 -20.21 -13.71 16.13
CA LEU A 234 -21.61 -13.75 15.72
C LEU A 234 -22.21 -15.16 15.83
N VAL A 235 -21.44 -16.20 15.52
CA VAL A 235 -21.91 -17.60 15.54
C VAL A 235 -20.95 -18.48 16.38
N PRO A 236 -20.75 -18.17 17.67
CA PRO A 236 -19.70 -18.80 18.48
C PRO A 236 -19.86 -20.31 18.60
N LYS A 237 -21.07 -20.82 18.66
CA LYS A 237 -21.31 -22.28 18.75
C LYS A 237 -20.81 -23.03 17.53
N TYR A 238 -20.92 -22.43 16.34
CA TYR A 238 -20.45 -23.04 15.10
C TYR A 238 -18.92 -23.21 15.08
N PHE A 239 -18.20 -22.24 15.63
CA PHE A 239 -16.73 -22.24 15.57
C PHE A 239 -16.07 -22.87 16.81
N ASP A 240 -16.73 -22.84 17.96
CA ASP A 240 -16.14 -23.19 19.25
C ASP A 240 -16.59 -24.54 19.79
N THR A 241 -17.58 -25.18 19.18
CA THR A 241 -18.09 -26.48 19.61
C THR A 241 -18.17 -27.48 18.46
N ASP A 242 -18.31 -28.76 18.79
CA ASP A 242 -18.59 -29.83 17.82
C ASP A 242 -20.11 -30.03 17.63
N ASP A 243 -20.94 -29.13 18.16
CA ASP A 243 -22.39 -29.24 18.09
C ASP A 243 -22.90 -28.94 16.68
N GLU A 244 -23.93 -29.64 16.24
CA GLU A 244 -24.63 -29.28 14.99
C GLU A 244 -25.42 -27.99 15.21
N VAL A 245 -25.13 -26.96 14.38
CA VAL A 245 -25.74 -25.63 14.45
C VAL A 245 -26.65 -25.42 13.26
N ASP A 246 -27.92 -25.09 13.50
CA ASP A 246 -28.83 -24.66 12.43
C ASP A 246 -28.65 -23.15 12.20
N LEU A 247 -27.96 -22.80 11.11
CA LEU A 247 -27.71 -21.41 10.76
C LEU A 247 -28.94 -20.64 10.27
N ASN A 248 -30.10 -21.31 10.10
CA ASN A 248 -31.38 -20.63 9.82
C ASN A 248 -32.16 -20.31 11.11
N ASP A 249 -31.71 -20.80 12.26
CA ASP A 249 -32.31 -20.48 13.55
C ASP A 249 -31.69 -19.20 14.12
N PRO A 250 -32.48 -18.13 14.38
CA PRO A 250 -31.98 -16.91 14.99
C PRO A 250 -31.17 -17.14 16.27
N SER A 251 -31.56 -18.14 17.08
CA SER A 251 -30.86 -18.47 18.33
C SER A 251 -29.42 -18.97 18.14
N SER A 252 -28.99 -19.20 16.91
CA SER A 252 -27.60 -19.55 16.55
C SER A 252 -26.70 -18.33 16.50
N TYR A 253 -27.25 -17.13 16.43
CA TYR A 253 -26.54 -15.88 16.28
C TYR A 253 -26.54 -15.08 17.59
N ASP A 254 -25.48 -14.31 17.80
CA ASP A 254 -25.35 -13.34 18.89
C ASP A 254 -25.02 -11.97 18.27
N PHE A 255 -26.06 -11.16 18.05
CA PHE A 255 -25.93 -9.81 17.48
C PHE A 255 -25.66 -8.73 18.54
N GLU A 256 -25.75 -9.04 19.85
CA GLU A 256 -25.78 -8.02 20.91
C GLU A 256 -24.61 -7.03 20.83
N GLU A 257 -23.37 -7.52 20.69
CA GLU A 257 -22.19 -6.65 20.64
C GLU A 257 -22.05 -5.97 19.28
N LEU A 258 -22.42 -6.64 18.20
CA LEU A 258 -22.37 -6.06 16.85
C LEU A 258 -23.42 -4.95 16.71
N ASP A 259 -24.62 -5.14 17.25
CA ASP A 259 -25.67 -4.11 17.28
C ASP A 259 -25.21 -2.86 18.01
N LYS A 260 -24.50 -2.99 19.12
CA LYS A 260 -23.91 -1.83 19.81
C LYS A 260 -22.95 -1.06 18.94
N VAL A 261 -22.12 -1.75 18.17
CA VAL A 261 -21.18 -1.10 17.21
C VAL A 261 -21.94 -0.36 16.12
N ILE A 262 -22.97 -1.00 15.55
CA ILE A 262 -23.80 -0.38 14.51
C ILE A 262 -24.55 0.84 15.08
N ASP A 263 -25.15 0.73 16.25
CA ASP A 263 -25.82 1.85 16.93
C ASP A 263 -24.85 3.01 17.19
N ASN A 264 -23.64 2.73 17.61
CA ASN A 264 -22.61 3.73 17.82
C ASN A 264 -22.24 4.46 16.52
N ILE A 265 -22.14 3.74 15.39
CA ILE A 265 -21.89 4.31 14.06
C ILE A 265 -23.06 5.21 13.66
N LEU A 266 -24.27 4.70 13.73
CA LEU A 266 -25.49 5.44 13.38
C LEU A 266 -25.68 6.70 14.24
N ALA A 267 -25.31 6.65 15.52
CA ALA A 267 -25.36 7.80 16.42
C ALA A 267 -24.42 8.94 16.02
N THR A 268 -23.38 8.68 15.22
CA THR A 268 -22.51 9.73 14.65
C THR A 268 -23.08 10.34 13.38
N GLY A 269 -24.09 9.72 12.76
CA GLY A 269 -24.64 10.09 11.47
C GLY A 269 -23.82 9.58 10.28
N SER A 270 -22.91 8.65 10.53
CA SER A 270 -22.05 8.03 9.49
C SER A 270 -22.77 6.87 8.80
N GLU A 271 -22.42 6.62 7.54
CA GLU A 271 -22.78 5.42 6.77
C GLU A 271 -22.07 4.19 7.34
N VAL A 272 -22.73 3.04 7.27
CA VAL A 272 -22.19 1.75 7.73
C VAL A 272 -21.50 1.02 6.59
N TYR A 273 -20.19 0.91 6.67
CA TYR A 273 -19.40 0.06 5.78
C TYR A 273 -19.08 -1.25 6.50
N PHE A 274 -19.89 -2.26 6.22
CA PHE A 274 -19.82 -3.54 6.92
C PHE A 274 -18.76 -4.46 6.33
N ARG A 275 -17.81 -4.92 7.14
CA ARG A 275 -16.80 -5.89 6.75
C ARG A 275 -17.15 -7.29 7.27
N PHE A 276 -17.54 -8.20 6.37
CA PHE A 276 -17.80 -9.60 6.65
C PHE A 276 -16.51 -10.41 6.71
N GLY A 277 -16.36 -11.31 7.69
CA GLY A 277 -15.29 -12.29 7.74
C GLY A 277 -14.59 -12.42 9.08
N ALA A 278 -13.48 -13.15 9.08
CA ALA A 278 -12.60 -13.34 10.22
C ALA A 278 -11.55 -12.22 10.34
N SER A 279 -10.95 -12.09 11.52
CA SER A 279 -9.80 -11.24 11.76
C SER A 279 -8.48 -12.03 11.75
N GLN A 280 -7.38 -11.34 11.97
CA GLN A 280 -6.06 -11.95 12.07
C GLN A 280 -6.00 -12.91 13.26
N ASN A 281 -5.86 -14.19 12.97
CA ASN A 281 -5.75 -15.23 14.00
C ASN A 281 -5.02 -16.45 13.46
N ASP A 282 -3.99 -16.90 14.17
CA ASP A 282 -3.23 -18.14 13.86
C ASP A 282 -4.10 -19.41 13.95
N ASP A 283 -5.25 -19.33 14.62
CA ASP A 283 -6.19 -20.44 14.77
C ASP A 283 -7.21 -20.54 13.62
N ASN A 284 -7.24 -19.59 12.69
CA ASN A 284 -8.06 -19.68 11.50
C ASN A 284 -7.70 -20.95 10.71
N LYS A 285 -8.60 -21.92 10.72
CA LYS A 285 -8.45 -23.19 9.98
C LYS A 285 -9.73 -23.48 9.23
N PHE A 286 -9.62 -23.44 7.92
CA PHE A 286 -10.73 -23.75 7.06
C PHE A 286 -10.48 -25.08 6.35
N PRO A 287 -11.54 -25.82 5.95
CA PRO A 287 -11.40 -27.10 5.27
C PRO A 287 -10.55 -27.02 3.99
N GLU A 288 -9.96 -28.14 3.58
CA GLU A 288 -9.13 -28.22 2.37
C GLU A 288 -9.97 -28.05 1.09
N GLU A 289 -9.36 -27.43 0.07
CA GLU A 289 -9.97 -27.19 -1.24
C GLU A 289 -10.44 -28.51 -1.88
N GLY A 290 -11.66 -28.51 -2.43
CA GLY A 290 -12.24 -29.64 -3.14
C GLY A 290 -12.80 -30.75 -2.26
N THR A 291 -12.86 -30.57 -0.94
CA THR A 291 -13.50 -31.51 -0.01
C THR A 291 -15.00 -31.25 0.13
N GLU A 292 -15.74 -32.22 0.66
CA GLU A 292 -17.16 -32.04 1.02
C GLU A 292 -17.29 -31.04 2.16
N GLU A 293 -16.35 -31.06 3.10
CA GLU A 293 -16.27 -30.15 4.23
C GLU A 293 -16.07 -28.70 3.76
N TRP A 294 -15.23 -28.47 2.77
CA TRP A 294 -15.10 -27.14 2.16
C TRP A 294 -16.41 -26.68 1.51
N THR A 295 -17.06 -27.57 0.78
CA THR A 295 -18.35 -27.26 0.14
C THR A 295 -19.41 -26.86 1.16
N GLN A 296 -19.49 -27.58 2.29
CA GLN A 296 -20.41 -27.26 3.39
C GLN A 296 -20.03 -25.94 4.06
N PHE A 297 -18.77 -25.76 4.40
CA PHE A 297 -18.28 -24.53 5.01
C PHE A 297 -18.54 -23.28 4.16
N LEU A 298 -18.39 -23.41 2.84
CA LEU A 298 -18.71 -22.35 1.89
C LEU A 298 -20.22 -22.00 1.90
N GLN A 299 -21.09 -23.00 1.99
CA GLN A 299 -22.53 -22.78 2.13
C GLN A 299 -22.84 -22.10 3.47
N ASP A 300 -22.21 -22.51 4.55
CA ASP A 300 -22.41 -21.98 5.88
C ASP A 300 -21.97 -20.51 5.96
N LEU A 301 -20.78 -20.16 5.44
CA LEU A 301 -20.34 -18.75 5.32
C LEU A 301 -21.31 -17.92 4.49
N THR A 302 -21.85 -18.49 3.41
CA THR A 302 -22.83 -17.81 2.56
C THR A 302 -24.12 -17.55 3.34
N THR A 303 -24.62 -18.53 4.09
CA THR A 303 -25.81 -18.42 4.94
C THR A 303 -25.59 -17.37 6.03
N MET A 304 -24.42 -17.35 6.68
CA MET A 304 -24.11 -16.32 7.68
C MET A 304 -24.17 -14.91 7.07
N ALA A 305 -23.59 -14.72 5.88
CA ALA A 305 -23.63 -13.42 5.21
C ALA A 305 -25.06 -13.00 4.83
N GLU A 306 -25.89 -13.93 4.35
CA GLU A 306 -27.31 -13.67 4.06
C GLU A 306 -28.06 -13.22 5.35
N HIS A 307 -27.85 -13.90 6.47
CA HIS A 307 -28.53 -13.56 7.73
C HIS A 307 -28.05 -12.24 8.33
N ILE A 308 -26.79 -11.88 8.18
CA ILE A 308 -26.29 -10.54 8.52
C ILE A 308 -27.06 -9.46 7.73
N VAL A 309 -27.16 -9.61 6.43
CA VAL A 309 -27.90 -8.65 5.59
C VAL A 309 -29.39 -8.66 5.94
N MET A 310 -29.98 -9.84 6.19
CA MET A 310 -31.37 -9.95 6.63
C MET A 310 -31.61 -9.24 7.97
N HIS A 311 -30.67 -9.33 8.91
CA HIS A 311 -30.76 -8.68 10.20
C HIS A 311 -30.70 -7.15 10.08
N TYR A 312 -29.69 -6.62 9.34
CA TYR A 312 -29.48 -5.18 9.27
C TYR A 312 -30.33 -4.45 8.23
N ASP A 313 -30.82 -5.14 7.21
CA ASP A 313 -31.55 -4.47 6.12
C ASP A 313 -33.03 -4.89 6.02
N PHE A 314 -33.39 -6.04 6.60
CA PHE A 314 -34.73 -6.60 6.46
C PHE A 314 -35.42 -6.96 7.80
N GLY A 315 -34.82 -6.63 8.92
CA GLY A 315 -35.41 -6.79 10.27
C GLY A 315 -35.51 -8.22 10.75
N TRP A 316 -34.68 -9.14 10.24
CA TRP A 316 -34.64 -10.51 10.74
C TRP A 316 -34.09 -10.52 12.19
N ASP A 317 -34.68 -11.37 13.06
CA ASP A 317 -34.32 -11.51 14.49
C ASP A 317 -34.37 -10.16 15.24
N ASP A 318 -35.50 -9.45 15.11
CA ASP A 318 -35.70 -8.11 15.67
C ASP A 318 -34.63 -7.07 15.30
N GLY A 319 -34.00 -7.24 14.15
CA GLY A 319 -32.91 -6.39 13.64
C GLY A 319 -33.37 -5.08 13.01
N TYR A 320 -32.58 -4.55 12.12
CA TYR A 320 -32.69 -3.21 11.55
C TYR A 320 -33.29 -3.24 10.13
N TYR A 321 -33.46 -2.05 9.54
CA TYR A 321 -33.95 -1.88 8.16
C TYR A 321 -33.12 -0.87 7.40
N ASN A 322 -32.61 -1.25 6.22
CA ASN A 322 -31.82 -0.41 5.32
C ASN A 322 -30.65 0.29 6.06
N THR A 323 -29.88 -0.47 6.77
CA THR A 323 -28.82 0.05 7.65
C THR A 323 -27.42 -0.08 7.04
N LEU A 324 -27.19 -1.09 6.18
CA LEU A 324 -25.91 -1.30 5.54
C LEU A 324 -25.80 -0.43 4.27
N ASP A 325 -24.79 0.41 4.21
CA ASP A 325 -24.51 1.22 3.03
C ASP A 325 -23.51 0.55 2.08
N TYR A 326 -22.62 -0.29 2.61
CA TYR A 326 -21.62 -1.07 1.86
C TYR A 326 -21.36 -2.40 2.55
N PHE A 327 -21.11 -3.45 1.76
CA PHE A 327 -20.76 -4.79 2.25
C PHE A 327 -19.42 -5.24 1.68
N GLU A 328 -18.43 -5.38 2.53
CA GLU A 328 -17.09 -5.84 2.16
C GLU A 328 -16.92 -7.31 2.52
N ILE A 329 -16.39 -8.08 1.57
CA ILE A 329 -16.13 -9.50 1.77
C ILE A 329 -14.66 -9.72 2.11
N TRP A 330 -14.42 -10.02 3.38
CA TRP A 330 -13.13 -10.32 3.99
C TRP A 330 -12.21 -9.13 4.18
N ASN A 331 -11.04 -9.40 4.80
CA ASN A 331 -9.95 -8.47 5.02
C ASN A 331 -8.63 -9.14 4.67
N GLU A 332 -7.76 -8.45 3.94
CA GLU A 332 -6.37 -8.82 3.67
C GLU A 332 -6.14 -10.32 3.37
N PRO A 333 -6.85 -10.94 2.41
CA PRO A 333 -6.71 -12.37 2.12
C PRO A 333 -5.37 -12.73 1.47
N ASP A 334 -4.52 -11.77 1.22
CA ASP A 334 -3.12 -11.91 0.83
C ASP A 334 -2.20 -12.18 2.04
N LEU A 335 -2.69 -11.99 3.27
CA LEU A 335 -2.01 -12.39 4.51
C LEU A 335 -2.55 -13.74 5.03
N GLN A 336 -1.63 -14.64 5.35
CA GLN A 336 -1.95 -15.99 5.79
C GLN A 336 -2.69 -16.02 7.15
N ASP A 337 -2.48 -15.02 8.00
CA ASP A 337 -3.15 -14.89 9.29
C ASP A 337 -4.64 -14.53 9.15
N PHE A 338 -5.02 -13.86 8.06
CA PHE A 338 -6.44 -13.59 7.75
C PHE A 338 -7.07 -14.66 6.87
N TRP A 339 -6.29 -15.21 5.91
CA TRP A 339 -6.77 -16.24 4.99
C TRP A 339 -5.72 -17.34 4.84
N PRO A 340 -5.77 -18.40 5.67
CA PRO A 340 -4.75 -19.45 5.68
C PRO A 340 -4.83 -20.43 4.48
N ASN A 341 -5.86 -20.29 3.64
CA ASN A 341 -6.18 -21.17 2.56
C ASN A 341 -5.68 -20.63 1.19
N THR A 342 -6.08 -21.32 0.10
CA THR A 342 -5.67 -20.93 -1.24
C THR A 342 -6.43 -19.70 -1.76
N ALA A 343 -5.84 -18.99 -2.72
CA ALA A 343 -6.52 -17.88 -3.41
C ALA A 343 -7.78 -18.37 -4.16
N ASN A 344 -7.79 -19.61 -4.69
CA ASN A 344 -8.97 -20.16 -5.34
C ASN A 344 -10.14 -20.29 -4.38
N GLN A 345 -9.91 -20.80 -3.17
CA GLN A 345 -10.92 -20.89 -2.12
C GLN A 345 -11.46 -19.51 -1.74
N TYR A 346 -10.60 -18.50 -1.68
CA TYR A 346 -11.04 -17.13 -1.48
C TYR A 346 -11.96 -16.65 -2.60
N TYR A 347 -11.61 -16.90 -3.86
CA TYR A 347 -12.46 -16.53 -5.00
C TYR A 347 -13.78 -17.28 -5.03
N GLU A 348 -13.80 -18.55 -4.63
CA GLU A 348 -15.04 -19.34 -4.49
C GLU A 348 -15.94 -18.75 -3.41
N MET A 349 -15.40 -18.43 -2.24
CA MET A 349 -16.11 -17.79 -1.14
C MET A 349 -16.64 -16.41 -1.53
N TYR A 350 -15.79 -15.55 -2.10
CA TYR A 350 -16.20 -14.22 -2.57
C TYR A 350 -17.34 -14.31 -3.58
N ASN A 351 -17.22 -15.21 -4.57
CA ASN A 351 -18.25 -15.39 -5.59
C ASN A 351 -19.56 -15.96 -5.04
N SER A 352 -19.50 -16.85 -4.04
CA SER A 352 -20.71 -17.41 -3.40
C SER A 352 -21.42 -16.35 -2.57
N VAL A 353 -20.69 -15.71 -1.67
CA VAL A 353 -21.24 -14.67 -0.79
C VAL A 353 -21.76 -13.47 -1.57
N SER A 354 -20.99 -12.96 -2.53
CA SER A 354 -21.43 -11.79 -3.33
C SER A 354 -22.72 -12.06 -4.10
N LYS A 355 -22.86 -13.24 -4.70
CA LYS A 355 -24.09 -13.59 -5.42
C LYS A 355 -25.30 -13.76 -4.51
N ALA A 356 -25.09 -14.28 -3.31
CA ALA A 356 -26.17 -14.46 -2.34
C ALA A 356 -26.65 -13.10 -1.82
N VAL A 357 -25.72 -12.25 -1.45
CA VAL A 357 -26.02 -10.88 -0.99
C VAL A 357 -26.66 -10.04 -2.12
N GLU A 358 -26.09 -10.05 -3.35
CA GLU A 358 -26.68 -9.34 -4.50
C GLU A 358 -28.09 -9.82 -4.82
N LYS A 359 -28.36 -11.10 -4.66
CA LYS A 359 -29.72 -11.66 -4.87
C LYS A 359 -30.69 -11.20 -3.79
N LEU A 360 -30.23 -11.07 -2.55
CA LEU A 360 -31.03 -10.66 -1.41
C LEU A 360 -31.28 -9.16 -1.43
N ASP A 361 -30.22 -8.36 -1.64
CA ASP A 361 -30.29 -6.92 -1.81
C ASP A 361 -29.44 -6.45 -3.02
N PRO A 362 -30.08 -6.28 -4.19
CA PRO A 362 -29.38 -5.83 -5.40
C PRO A 362 -28.95 -4.35 -5.33
N THR A 363 -29.33 -3.62 -4.28
CA THR A 363 -28.99 -2.20 -4.10
C THR A 363 -27.79 -1.99 -3.19
N LEU A 364 -27.43 -3.02 -2.39
CA LEU A 364 -26.29 -2.97 -1.49
C LEU A 364 -24.97 -3.12 -2.27
N PRO A 365 -24.10 -2.11 -2.30
CA PRO A 365 -22.81 -2.20 -2.97
C PRO A 365 -21.91 -3.22 -2.27
N ILE A 366 -21.39 -4.18 -3.04
CA ILE A 366 -20.49 -5.22 -2.54
C ILE A 366 -19.08 -4.93 -3.03
N GLY A 367 -18.10 -5.05 -2.16
CA GLY A 367 -16.70 -4.78 -2.47
C GLY A 367 -15.71 -5.61 -1.67
N GLY A 368 -14.47 -5.20 -1.74
CA GLY A 368 -13.32 -5.86 -1.12
C GLY A 368 -12.50 -6.71 -2.09
N PRO A 369 -11.48 -7.38 -1.57
CA PRO A 369 -10.95 -7.18 -0.23
C PRO A 369 -10.05 -5.94 -0.16
N THR A 370 -9.78 -5.46 1.05
CA THR A 370 -8.64 -4.59 1.28
C THR A 370 -7.39 -5.46 1.29
N LEU A 371 -6.40 -5.15 0.44
CA LEU A 371 -5.12 -5.85 0.38
C LEU A 371 -4.04 -5.08 1.14
N THR A 372 -2.99 -5.79 1.59
CA THR A 372 -1.85 -5.18 2.32
C THR A 372 -0.84 -4.52 1.40
N THR A 373 -0.76 -4.92 0.13
CA THR A 373 0.26 -4.45 -0.83
C THR A 373 -0.33 -4.03 -2.16
#